data_91c77e13329462579b4a39ed66d2ca23
#
_entry.id   91c77e13329462579b4a39ed66d2ca23
#
_cell.length_a   1.000
_cell.length_b   1.000
_cell.length_c   1.000
_cell.angle_alpha   90.00
_cell.angle_beta   90.00
_cell.angle_gamma   90.00
#
_symmetry.space_group_name_H-M   'P 1'
#
loop_
_entity.id
_entity.type
_entity.pdbx_description
1 polymer ?
#
loop_
_entity_poly.entity_id
_entity_poly.type
_entity_poly.pdbx_seq_one_letter_code
_entity_poly.pdbx_strand_id
1 'polypeptide(L)'
;MSEPVRIAVVGLGKMGLSHFSLVQAHPDTETLACDASGLMVDVLSKNTPATFHKDYDRMLAEETLDAVVIATPSRAHAPMVRAALEKGLHVFCEKPFCLDWQDAVALADLAEQKGLINQVGYHYRHVGAFQEMKRIIDSGALGRITHVMAEAYGPVVLRPKRQSWRTTKSEGGGCLYDYAAHPLNLLNWFFGVPAQVTGSVLTSIFSEGTDDEVMSTLRFENGPTAQLSVNWSDESHRKMSTKISMIGTNGRIFADRQECQLYLRAASEALPQYTRGWNVKYTTELTRESWFYLRGEEYSNQIDDFISAVRDARTRATENDFRSAAATDQSIAMILENSDTGIPVGEAPKVSPVAPPRKRSWFGR
;
A
#
# COMPACT_ATOMS: atom_id res chain seq x y z
N MET A 1 27.03 16.92 -13.90
CA MET A 1 25.73 16.25 -13.70
C MET A 1 26.07 14.83 -13.28
N SER A 2 25.46 14.30 -12.24
CA SER A 2 25.60 12.86 -11.88
C SER A 2 25.07 12.00 -13.02
N GLU A 3 25.62 10.81 -13.19
CA GLU A 3 25.07 9.84 -14.16
C GLU A 3 23.63 9.50 -13.77
N PRO A 4 22.73 9.25 -14.75
CA PRO A 4 21.37 8.84 -14.49
C PRO A 4 21.34 7.46 -13.83
N VAL A 5 20.39 7.26 -12.92
CA VAL A 5 20.16 5.96 -12.26
C VAL A 5 19.58 4.98 -13.29
N ARG A 6 20.26 3.86 -13.56
CA ARG A 6 19.79 2.82 -14.48
C ARG A 6 18.82 1.88 -13.75
N ILE A 7 17.55 1.97 -14.08
CA ILE A 7 16.46 1.26 -13.40
C ILE A 7 15.70 0.34 -14.35
N ALA A 8 15.55 -0.93 -13.98
CA ALA A 8 14.67 -1.85 -14.70
C ALA A 8 13.32 -1.98 -14.00
N VAL A 9 12.22 -1.80 -14.73
CA VAL A 9 10.86 -2.09 -14.26
C VAL A 9 10.45 -3.49 -14.69
N VAL A 10 10.12 -4.34 -13.72
CA VAL A 10 9.88 -5.77 -13.91
C VAL A 10 8.41 -6.10 -13.63
N GLY A 11 7.75 -6.67 -14.65
CA GLY A 11 6.30 -6.88 -14.65
C GLY A 11 5.55 -5.66 -15.21
N LEU A 12 5.05 -5.76 -16.45
CA LEU A 12 4.36 -4.68 -17.15
C LEU A 12 2.84 -4.82 -17.11
N GLY A 13 2.33 -5.36 -16.01
CA GLY A 13 0.90 -5.31 -15.68
C GLY A 13 0.43 -3.88 -15.39
N LYS A 14 -0.83 -3.75 -14.90
CA LYS A 14 -1.44 -2.43 -14.65
C LYS A 14 -0.61 -1.50 -13.75
N MET A 15 0.01 -2.04 -12.68
CA MET A 15 0.86 -1.24 -11.79
C MET A 15 2.25 -1.03 -12.40
N GLY A 16 2.84 -2.09 -12.97
CA GLY A 16 4.14 -1.97 -13.61
C GLY A 16 4.17 -0.97 -14.76
N LEU A 17 3.13 -0.89 -15.58
CA LEU A 17 3.01 0.17 -16.61
C LEU A 17 2.96 1.58 -16.00
N SER A 18 2.32 1.73 -14.83
CA SER A 18 2.32 3.02 -14.13
C SER A 18 3.72 3.36 -13.62
N HIS A 19 4.41 2.40 -13.00
CA HIS A 19 5.80 2.59 -12.56
C HIS A 19 6.74 2.84 -13.72
N PHE A 20 6.60 2.08 -14.81
CA PHE A 20 7.39 2.30 -16.02
C PHE A 20 7.23 3.73 -16.55
N SER A 21 6.00 4.22 -16.62
CA SER A 21 5.74 5.60 -17.07
C SER A 21 6.32 6.65 -16.12
N LEU A 22 6.25 6.43 -14.80
CA LEU A 22 6.83 7.34 -13.81
C LEU A 22 8.37 7.34 -13.88
N VAL A 23 8.99 6.18 -13.92
CA VAL A 23 10.45 6.05 -14.02
C VAL A 23 10.94 6.62 -15.36
N GLN A 24 10.28 6.27 -16.48
CA GLN A 24 10.63 6.79 -17.81
C GLN A 24 10.54 8.32 -17.91
N ALA A 25 9.61 8.95 -17.21
CA ALA A 25 9.44 10.40 -17.19
C ALA A 25 10.35 11.11 -16.18
N HIS A 26 11.05 10.37 -15.31
CA HIS A 26 11.91 10.97 -14.30
C HIS A 26 13.21 11.48 -14.93
N PRO A 27 13.63 12.72 -14.64
CA PRO A 27 14.78 13.35 -15.31
C PRO A 27 16.12 12.69 -14.99
N ASP A 28 16.23 11.99 -13.88
CA ASP A 28 17.48 11.39 -13.38
C ASP A 28 17.56 9.87 -13.61
N THR A 29 16.80 9.32 -14.57
CA THR A 29 16.79 7.87 -14.81
C THR A 29 17.08 7.48 -16.26
N GLU A 30 17.72 6.34 -16.44
CA GLU A 30 17.74 5.55 -17.67
C GLU A 30 16.90 4.29 -17.43
N THR A 31 15.84 4.10 -18.22
CA THR A 31 14.82 3.09 -17.94
C THR A 31 14.95 1.87 -18.82
N LEU A 32 14.98 0.69 -18.19
CA LEU A 32 14.82 -0.61 -18.84
C LEU A 32 13.50 -1.23 -18.37
N ALA A 33 13.03 -2.25 -19.07
CA ALA A 33 11.83 -2.98 -18.67
C ALA A 33 11.95 -4.49 -18.95
N CYS A 34 11.30 -5.29 -18.10
CA CYS A 34 11.25 -6.74 -18.27
C CYS A 34 9.82 -7.26 -18.01
N ASP A 35 9.32 -8.07 -18.95
CA ASP A 35 8.05 -8.79 -18.77
C ASP A 35 8.06 -10.10 -19.54
N ALA A 36 7.59 -11.18 -18.93
CA ALA A 36 7.49 -12.49 -19.58
C ALA A 36 6.47 -12.52 -20.73
N SER A 37 5.56 -11.52 -20.80
CA SER A 37 4.61 -11.37 -21.91
C SER A 37 5.29 -10.78 -23.13
N GLY A 38 5.60 -11.62 -24.13
CA GLY A 38 6.18 -11.18 -25.38
C GLY A 38 5.36 -10.10 -26.09
N LEU A 39 4.02 -10.16 -26.00
CA LEU A 39 3.14 -9.15 -26.61
C LEU A 39 3.36 -7.75 -26.01
N MET A 40 3.44 -7.65 -24.68
CA MET A 40 3.66 -6.36 -24.01
C MET A 40 5.03 -5.78 -24.37
N VAL A 41 6.06 -6.60 -24.35
CA VAL A 41 7.41 -6.20 -24.75
C VAL A 41 7.43 -5.74 -26.21
N ASP A 42 6.84 -6.50 -27.13
CA ASP A 42 6.84 -6.18 -28.56
C ASP A 42 6.07 -4.89 -28.91
N VAL A 43 5.01 -4.57 -28.15
CA VAL A 43 4.25 -3.32 -28.32
C VAL A 43 5.02 -2.12 -27.77
N LEU A 44 5.57 -2.23 -26.57
CA LEU A 44 6.22 -1.10 -25.92
C LEU A 44 7.59 -0.78 -26.51
N SER A 45 8.37 -1.79 -26.93
CA SER A 45 9.68 -1.58 -27.56
C SER A 45 9.61 -0.83 -28.91
N LYS A 46 8.47 -0.87 -29.58
CA LYS A 46 8.24 -0.10 -30.82
C LYS A 46 7.86 1.36 -30.58
N ASN A 47 7.40 1.68 -29.37
CA ASN A 47 6.79 2.97 -29.06
C ASN A 47 7.53 3.77 -27.98
N THR A 48 8.60 3.21 -27.41
CA THR A 48 9.41 3.88 -26.37
C THR A 48 10.90 3.62 -26.62
N PRO A 49 11.79 4.53 -26.20
CA PRO A 49 13.23 4.37 -26.39
C PRO A 49 13.88 3.40 -25.39
N ALA A 50 13.11 2.86 -24.43
CA ALA A 50 13.64 1.98 -23.40
C ALA A 50 14.09 0.62 -23.95
N THR A 51 15.05 -0.01 -23.26
CA THR A 51 15.49 -1.39 -23.54
C THR A 51 14.53 -2.39 -22.88
N PHE A 52 14.17 -3.45 -23.61
CA PHE A 52 13.20 -4.44 -23.14
C PHE A 52 13.77 -5.86 -23.10
N HIS A 53 13.49 -6.58 -22.01
CA HIS A 53 13.84 -7.97 -21.80
C HIS A 53 12.58 -8.83 -21.59
N LYS A 54 12.68 -10.13 -21.92
CA LYS A 54 11.59 -11.12 -21.70
C LYS A 54 11.89 -12.08 -20.55
N ASP A 55 13.12 -12.07 -20.06
CA ASP A 55 13.61 -12.96 -19.02
C ASP A 55 14.35 -12.15 -17.94
N TYR A 56 13.94 -12.31 -16.69
CA TYR A 56 14.47 -11.55 -15.56
C TYR A 56 15.91 -11.94 -15.21
N ASP A 57 16.21 -13.23 -15.16
CA ASP A 57 17.52 -13.72 -14.75
C ASP A 57 18.57 -13.36 -15.81
N ARG A 58 18.19 -13.46 -17.08
CA ARG A 58 19.01 -13.03 -18.20
C ARG A 58 19.25 -11.51 -18.17
N MET A 59 18.24 -10.70 -17.91
CA MET A 59 18.40 -9.25 -17.74
C MET A 59 19.39 -8.91 -16.61
N LEU A 60 19.25 -9.56 -15.45
CA LEU A 60 20.17 -9.38 -14.32
C LEU A 60 21.61 -9.82 -14.64
N ALA A 61 21.80 -10.74 -15.59
CA ALA A 61 23.12 -11.22 -16.00
C ALA A 61 23.78 -10.33 -17.06
N GLU A 62 22.99 -9.74 -17.96
CA GLU A 62 23.47 -9.01 -19.15
C GLU A 62 23.56 -7.50 -18.94
N GLU A 63 22.71 -6.93 -18.05
CA GLU A 63 22.62 -5.48 -17.87
C GLU A 63 23.37 -5.00 -16.61
N THR A 64 24.00 -3.85 -16.74
CA THR A 64 24.50 -3.09 -15.58
C THR A 64 23.39 -2.19 -15.07
N LEU A 65 22.85 -2.47 -13.90
CA LEU A 65 21.73 -1.77 -13.27
C LEU A 65 22.16 -1.21 -11.91
N ASP A 66 21.52 -0.11 -11.50
CA ASP A 66 21.61 0.42 -10.14
C ASP A 66 20.43 -0.07 -9.29
N ALA A 67 19.25 -0.18 -9.91
CA ALA A 67 18.04 -0.53 -9.20
C ALA A 67 17.02 -1.31 -10.05
N VAL A 68 16.10 -1.98 -9.36
CA VAL A 68 14.93 -2.62 -9.97
C VAL A 68 13.63 -2.21 -9.28
N VAL A 69 12.56 -2.06 -10.07
CA VAL A 69 11.18 -1.90 -9.61
C VAL A 69 10.41 -3.17 -9.93
N ILE A 70 10.05 -3.96 -8.92
CA ILE A 70 9.36 -5.24 -9.08
C ILE A 70 7.86 -5.03 -8.89
N ALA A 71 7.08 -5.25 -9.96
CA ALA A 71 5.62 -5.11 -9.99
C ALA A 71 4.92 -6.35 -10.59
N THR A 72 5.48 -7.50 -10.30
CA THR A 72 5.01 -8.84 -10.69
C THR A 72 3.87 -9.32 -9.77
N PRO A 73 3.25 -10.49 -9.99
CA PRO A 73 2.36 -11.11 -9.00
C PRO A 73 3.09 -11.39 -7.67
N SER A 74 2.36 -11.23 -6.54
CA SER A 74 2.96 -11.20 -5.19
C SER A 74 3.78 -12.45 -4.84
N ARG A 75 3.40 -13.62 -5.34
CA ARG A 75 4.17 -14.87 -5.13
C ARG A 75 5.59 -14.83 -5.71
N ALA A 76 5.85 -13.96 -6.69
CA ALA A 76 7.15 -13.81 -7.31
C ALA A 76 8.04 -12.76 -6.62
N HIS A 77 7.50 -11.97 -5.69
CA HIS A 77 8.23 -10.89 -5.03
C HIS A 77 9.47 -11.41 -4.30
N ALA A 78 9.30 -12.34 -3.35
CA ALA A 78 10.40 -12.79 -2.50
C ALA A 78 11.60 -13.36 -3.31
N PRO A 79 11.45 -14.32 -4.25
CA PRO A 79 12.58 -14.82 -5.03
C PRO A 79 13.21 -13.75 -5.93
N MET A 80 12.43 -12.86 -6.54
CA MET A 80 12.95 -11.82 -7.43
C MET A 80 13.68 -10.72 -6.65
N VAL A 81 13.15 -10.30 -5.50
CA VAL A 81 13.81 -9.35 -4.59
C VAL A 81 15.14 -9.92 -4.10
N ARG A 82 15.17 -11.18 -3.68
CA ARG A 82 16.39 -11.85 -3.24
C ARG A 82 17.46 -11.84 -4.33
N ALA A 83 17.11 -12.24 -5.55
CA ALA A 83 18.04 -12.27 -6.69
C ALA A 83 18.63 -10.87 -7.00
N ALA A 84 17.80 -9.82 -6.95
CA ALA A 84 18.25 -8.44 -7.11
C ALA A 84 19.20 -7.99 -5.99
N LEU A 85 18.84 -8.24 -4.73
CA LEU A 85 19.70 -7.89 -3.59
C LEU A 85 21.05 -8.63 -3.63
N GLU A 86 21.05 -9.91 -4.01
CA GLU A 86 22.27 -10.71 -4.15
C GLU A 86 23.19 -10.13 -5.20
N LYS A 87 22.65 -9.55 -6.27
CA LYS A 87 23.39 -8.81 -7.31
C LYS A 87 23.86 -7.42 -6.84
N GLY A 88 23.46 -6.96 -5.67
CA GLY A 88 23.83 -5.65 -5.15
C GLY A 88 22.96 -4.50 -5.68
N LEU A 89 21.76 -4.79 -6.17
CA LEU A 89 20.85 -3.78 -6.71
C LEU A 89 19.96 -3.21 -5.60
N HIS A 90 19.65 -1.91 -5.69
CA HIS A 90 18.60 -1.27 -4.93
C HIS A 90 17.23 -1.76 -5.42
N VAL A 91 16.25 -1.89 -4.51
CA VAL A 91 14.98 -2.55 -4.88
C VAL A 91 13.77 -1.76 -4.41
N PHE A 92 12.89 -1.44 -5.35
CA PHE A 92 11.49 -1.10 -5.07
C PHE A 92 10.62 -2.32 -5.40
N CYS A 93 9.74 -2.73 -4.48
CA CYS A 93 8.82 -3.84 -4.68
C CYS A 93 7.37 -3.40 -4.45
N GLU A 94 6.42 -3.86 -5.27
CA GLU A 94 5.01 -3.62 -5.03
C GLU A 94 4.49 -4.37 -3.80
N LYS A 95 3.38 -3.86 -3.26
CA LYS A 95 2.68 -4.46 -2.12
C LYS A 95 1.72 -5.59 -2.57
N PRO A 96 1.37 -6.58 -1.71
CA PRO A 96 2.04 -6.89 -0.44
C PRO A 96 3.50 -7.28 -0.68
N PHE A 97 4.37 -7.04 0.29
CA PHE A 97 5.80 -7.28 0.06
C PHE A 97 6.08 -8.76 -0.10
N CYS A 98 5.64 -9.57 0.86
CA CYS A 98 5.71 -11.01 0.79
C CYS A 98 4.40 -11.64 1.26
N LEU A 99 4.13 -12.88 0.84
CA LEU A 99 3.01 -13.66 1.36
C LEU A 99 3.36 -14.34 2.69
N ASP A 100 4.63 -14.63 2.90
CA ASP A 100 5.20 -15.06 4.17
C ASP A 100 6.00 -13.91 4.79
N TRP A 101 5.64 -13.49 6.00
CA TRP A 101 6.31 -12.41 6.71
C TRP A 101 7.75 -12.76 7.13
N GLN A 102 8.09 -14.05 7.30
CA GLN A 102 9.44 -14.49 7.59
C GLN A 102 10.38 -14.26 6.40
N ASP A 103 9.88 -14.49 5.18
CA ASP A 103 10.60 -14.11 3.96
C ASP A 103 10.83 -12.61 3.90
N ALA A 104 9.82 -11.80 4.27
CA ALA A 104 9.93 -10.35 4.30
C ALA A 104 11.01 -9.88 5.29
N VAL A 105 11.08 -10.46 6.49
CA VAL A 105 12.14 -10.18 7.48
C VAL A 105 13.51 -10.56 6.93
N ALA A 106 13.66 -11.77 6.37
CA ALA A 106 14.92 -12.22 5.81
C ALA A 106 15.44 -11.33 4.65
N LEU A 107 14.53 -10.79 3.83
CA LEU A 107 14.88 -9.85 2.77
C LEU A 107 15.25 -8.47 3.31
N ALA A 108 14.59 -8.01 4.36
CA ALA A 108 14.97 -6.78 5.05
C ALA A 108 16.37 -6.90 5.67
N ASP A 109 16.66 -8.00 6.36
CA ASP A 109 17.99 -8.28 6.91
C ASP A 109 19.07 -8.29 5.81
N LEU A 110 18.80 -8.93 4.67
CA LEU A 110 19.71 -8.97 3.54
C LEU A 110 19.98 -7.58 2.94
N ALA A 111 18.94 -6.77 2.78
CA ALA A 111 19.06 -5.41 2.25
C ALA A 111 19.87 -4.52 3.22
N GLU A 112 19.60 -4.60 4.53
CA GLU A 112 20.35 -3.88 5.56
C GLU A 112 21.82 -4.32 5.62
N GLN A 113 22.10 -5.64 5.59
CA GLN A 113 23.44 -6.18 5.58
C GLN A 113 24.28 -5.68 4.39
N LYS A 114 23.64 -5.51 3.24
CA LYS A 114 24.30 -5.04 2.01
C LYS A 114 24.31 -3.50 1.87
N GLY A 115 23.65 -2.78 2.78
CA GLY A 115 23.52 -1.32 2.70
C GLY A 115 22.73 -0.84 1.48
N LEU A 116 21.77 -1.63 1.01
CA LEU A 116 20.99 -1.35 -0.19
C LEU A 116 19.72 -0.56 0.12
N ILE A 117 19.47 0.49 -0.64
CA ILE A 117 18.21 1.24 -0.61
C ILE A 117 17.08 0.31 -1.05
N ASN A 118 16.02 0.31 -0.28
CA ASN A 118 14.88 -0.54 -0.52
C ASN A 118 13.58 0.17 -0.16
N GLN A 119 12.48 -0.16 -0.86
CA GLN A 119 11.17 0.43 -0.65
C GLN A 119 10.07 -0.51 -1.11
N VAL A 120 8.90 -0.44 -0.44
CA VAL A 120 7.68 -1.14 -0.86
C VAL A 120 6.58 -0.16 -1.23
N GLY A 121 5.75 -0.50 -2.21
CA GLY A 121 4.74 0.33 -2.83
C GLY A 121 3.53 0.71 -1.97
N TYR A 122 3.73 0.99 -0.68
CA TYR A 122 2.70 1.49 0.23
C TYR A 122 2.53 3.01 0.09
N HIS A 123 1.97 3.43 -1.03
CA HIS A 123 1.87 4.84 -1.45
C HIS A 123 1.13 5.76 -0.46
N TYR A 124 0.30 5.25 0.46
CA TYR A 124 -0.44 6.10 1.40
C TYR A 124 0.45 6.87 2.38
N ARG A 125 1.67 6.43 2.67
CA ARG A 125 2.63 7.21 3.46
C ARG A 125 3.12 8.47 2.73
N HIS A 126 2.95 8.53 1.41
CA HIS A 126 3.25 9.71 0.59
C HIS A 126 2.02 10.61 0.35
N VAL A 127 0.87 10.32 0.95
CA VAL A 127 -0.30 11.21 0.97
C VAL A 127 -0.13 12.26 2.05
N GLY A 128 -0.15 13.53 1.69
CA GLY A 128 0.12 14.65 2.60
C GLY A 128 -0.76 14.65 3.84
N ALA A 129 -2.04 14.25 3.74
CA ALA A 129 -2.95 14.17 4.87
C ALA A 129 -2.52 13.11 5.92
N PHE A 130 -2.01 11.95 5.50
CA PHE A 130 -1.49 10.93 6.42
C PHE A 130 -0.11 11.32 6.98
N GLN A 131 0.72 12.02 6.22
CA GLN A 131 1.98 12.59 6.72
C GLN A 131 1.71 13.64 7.81
N GLU A 132 0.73 14.50 7.60
CA GLU A 132 0.31 15.48 8.59
C GLU A 132 -0.28 14.81 9.83
N MET A 133 -1.09 13.75 9.67
CA MET A 133 -1.58 12.93 10.78
C MET A 133 -0.41 12.35 11.59
N LYS A 134 0.60 11.79 10.94
CA LYS A 134 1.81 11.26 11.60
C LYS A 134 2.54 12.35 12.40
N ARG A 135 2.76 13.52 11.79
CA ARG A 135 3.40 14.66 12.43
C ARG A 135 2.62 15.14 13.68
N ILE A 136 1.29 15.15 13.62
CA ILE A 136 0.44 15.52 14.76
C ILE A 136 0.52 14.47 15.88
N ILE A 137 0.51 13.17 15.54
CA ILE A 137 0.68 12.08 16.50
C ILE A 137 2.03 12.21 17.22
N ASP A 138 3.11 12.36 16.44
CA ASP A 138 4.48 12.43 16.97
C ASP A 138 4.72 13.67 17.85
N SER A 139 3.98 14.75 17.61
CA SER A 139 4.05 15.96 18.43
C SER A 139 3.47 15.77 19.85
N GLY A 140 2.70 14.70 20.08
CA GLY A 140 2.00 14.47 21.33
C GLY A 140 0.80 15.40 21.57
N ALA A 141 0.44 16.27 20.63
CA ALA A 141 -0.61 17.28 20.81
C ALA A 141 -2.01 16.68 21.07
N LEU A 142 -2.27 15.47 20.62
CA LEU A 142 -3.51 14.73 20.93
C LEU A 142 -3.57 14.19 22.37
N GLY A 143 -2.46 14.27 23.12
CA GLY A 143 -2.31 13.56 24.38
C GLY A 143 -2.28 12.04 24.18
N ARG A 144 -2.70 11.27 25.21
CA ARG A 144 -2.76 9.81 25.07
C ARG A 144 -3.87 9.41 24.10
N ILE A 145 -3.51 8.76 22.99
CA ILE A 145 -4.47 8.18 22.03
C ILE A 145 -5.07 6.93 22.67
N THR A 146 -6.39 6.83 22.66
CA THR A 146 -7.15 5.76 23.35
C THR A 146 -7.94 4.88 22.38
N HIS A 147 -8.34 5.42 21.24
CA HIS A 147 -9.22 4.75 20.30
C HIS A 147 -8.83 5.09 18.87
N VAL A 148 -8.79 4.08 18.03
CA VAL A 148 -8.47 4.21 16.59
C VAL A 148 -9.46 3.39 15.78
N MET A 149 -9.96 3.98 14.69
CA MET A 149 -10.71 3.31 13.64
C MET A 149 -9.92 3.42 12.33
N ALA A 150 -9.71 2.29 11.65
CA ALA A 150 -9.05 2.23 10.36
C ALA A 150 -9.94 1.49 9.36
N GLU A 151 -10.27 2.15 8.26
CA GLU A 151 -11.28 1.70 7.30
C GLU A 151 -10.71 1.72 5.88
N ALA A 152 -11.08 0.71 5.07
CA ALA A 152 -10.81 0.72 3.63
C ALA A 152 -11.95 0.03 2.87
N TYR A 153 -12.70 0.79 2.08
CA TYR A 153 -13.87 0.30 1.36
C TYR A 153 -13.77 0.54 -0.14
N GLY A 154 -14.42 -0.34 -0.95
CA GLY A 154 -14.51 -0.15 -2.39
C GLY A 154 -15.11 -1.33 -3.16
N PRO A 155 -15.39 -1.19 -4.48
CA PRO A 155 -16.27 -2.07 -5.23
C PRO A 155 -15.52 -3.14 -6.06
N VAL A 156 -14.50 -3.82 -5.52
CA VAL A 156 -13.66 -4.73 -6.33
C VAL A 156 -14.42 -5.92 -6.86
N VAL A 157 -15.17 -6.62 -6.01
CA VAL A 157 -15.86 -7.88 -6.37
C VAL A 157 -17.18 -7.64 -7.12
N LEU A 158 -17.79 -6.47 -7.01
CA LEU A 158 -19.04 -6.14 -7.70
C LEU A 158 -18.85 -5.82 -9.19
N ARG A 159 -17.60 -5.74 -9.66
CA ARG A 159 -17.31 -5.54 -11.08
C ARG A 159 -16.98 -6.87 -11.71
N PRO A 160 -17.73 -7.32 -12.73
CA PRO A 160 -17.44 -8.55 -13.45
C PRO A 160 -16.00 -8.51 -13.97
N LYS A 161 -15.15 -9.42 -13.52
CA LYS A 161 -13.77 -9.55 -13.97
C LYS A 161 -13.51 -11.00 -14.34
N ARG A 162 -12.68 -11.18 -15.37
CA ARG A 162 -12.03 -12.47 -15.62
C ARG A 162 -11.22 -12.87 -14.38
N GLN A 163 -11.01 -14.15 -14.18
CA GLN A 163 -10.16 -14.71 -13.15
C GLN A 163 -8.83 -13.91 -13.07
N SER A 164 -8.49 -13.45 -11.88
CA SER A 164 -7.32 -12.61 -11.63
C SER A 164 -6.63 -13.09 -10.36
N TRP A 165 -5.42 -12.65 -10.11
CA TRP A 165 -4.69 -12.93 -8.88
C TRP A 165 -5.52 -12.58 -7.61
N ARG A 166 -6.41 -11.56 -7.69
CA ARG A 166 -7.28 -11.14 -6.58
C ARG A 166 -8.26 -12.21 -6.12
N THR A 167 -8.64 -13.12 -7.00
CA THR A 167 -9.57 -14.22 -6.71
C THR A 167 -8.86 -15.53 -6.38
N THR A 168 -7.52 -15.48 -6.23
CA THR A 168 -6.71 -16.67 -5.97
C THR A 168 -5.90 -16.49 -4.69
N LYS A 169 -6.26 -17.22 -3.62
CA LYS A 169 -5.63 -17.09 -2.29
C LYS A 169 -4.10 -17.29 -2.34
N SER A 170 -3.63 -18.29 -3.10
CA SER A 170 -2.19 -18.57 -3.25
C SER A 170 -1.38 -17.48 -3.99
N GLU A 171 -2.05 -16.55 -4.63
CA GLU A 171 -1.44 -15.40 -5.30
C GLU A 171 -1.48 -14.12 -4.44
N GLY A 172 -1.95 -14.21 -3.19
CA GLY A 172 -2.18 -13.05 -2.33
C GLY A 172 -3.52 -12.36 -2.64
N GLY A 173 -4.51 -13.11 -3.15
CA GLY A 173 -5.87 -12.60 -3.35
C GLY A 173 -6.63 -12.50 -2.03
N GLY A 174 -7.68 -11.68 -2.04
CA GLY A 174 -8.53 -11.39 -0.90
C GLY A 174 -8.42 -9.94 -0.44
N CYS A 175 -9.44 -9.50 0.27
CA CYS A 175 -9.57 -8.16 0.81
C CYS A 175 -8.45 -7.84 1.81
N LEU A 176 -8.01 -8.85 2.58
CA LEU A 176 -6.94 -8.71 3.56
C LEU A 176 -5.61 -8.29 2.92
N TYR A 177 -5.15 -9.01 1.90
CA TYR A 177 -3.89 -8.70 1.22
C TYR A 177 -3.97 -7.48 0.30
N ASP A 178 -5.11 -7.23 -0.35
CA ASP A 178 -5.20 -6.11 -1.30
C ASP A 178 -5.59 -4.79 -0.62
N TYR A 179 -6.63 -4.77 0.20
CA TYR A 179 -7.16 -3.54 0.82
C TYR A 179 -6.65 -3.32 2.24
N ALA A 180 -6.74 -4.33 3.13
CA ALA A 180 -6.39 -4.16 4.54
C ALA A 180 -4.90 -3.89 4.76
N ALA A 181 -4.03 -4.34 3.85
CA ALA A 181 -2.60 -4.04 3.88
C ALA A 181 -2.30 -2.53 3.95
N HIS A 182 -3.13 -1.68 3.33
CA HIS A 182 -2.91 -0.23 3.34
C HIS A 182 -3.16 0.42 4.71
N PRO A 183 -4.36 0.31 5.34
CA PRO A 183 -4.55 0.84 6.67
C PRO A 183 -3.67 0.15 7.72
N LEU A 184 -3.35 -1.15 7.58
CA LEU A 184 -2.38 -1.83 8.47
C LEU A 184 -0.99 -1.20 8.37
N ASN A 185 -0.50 -0.91 7.16
CA ASN A 185 0.78 -0.22 6.98
C ASN A 185 0.80 1.16 7.63
N LEU A 186 -0.30 1.93 7.56
CA LEU A 186 -0.42 3.21 8.24
C LEU A 186 -0.46 3.03 9.76
N LEU A 187 -1.22 2.07 10.29
CA LEU A 187 -1.27 1.79 11.72
C LEU A 187 0.10 1.38 12.27
N ASN A 188 0.83 0.53 11.53
CA ASN A 188 2.18 0.12 11.91
C ASN A 188 3.17 1.30 11.87
N TRP A 189 3.00 2.23 10.93
CA TRP A 189 3.80 3.45 10.89
C TRP A 189 3.54 4.38 12.08
N PHE A 190 2.30 4.41 12.57
CA PHE A 190 1.94 5.23 13.72
C PHE A 190 2.32 4.60 15.07
N PHE A 191 2.15 3.29 15.22
CA PHE A 191 2.17 2.61 16.53
C PHE A 191 3.08 1.38 16.62
N GLY A 192 3.72 0.97 15.53
CA GLY A 192 4.48 -0.28 15.45
C GLY A 192 3.59 -1.50 15.16
N VAL A 193 4.15 -2.70 15.28
CA VAL A 193 3.43 -3.96 15.13
C VAL A 193 2.48 -4.14 16.32
N PRO A 194 1.21 -4.59 16.11
CA PRO A 194 0.33 -4.86 17.23
C PRO A 194 0.88 -5.97 18.12
N ALA A 195 0.82 -5.77 19.43
CA ALA A 195 1.21 -6.80 20.40
C ALA A 195 0.20 -7.96 20.48
N GLN A 196 -1.05 -7.70 20.09
CA GLN A 196 -2.13 -8.68 20.08
C GLN A 196 -3.17 -8.35 19.02
N VAL A 197 -3.68 -9.39 18.37
CA VAL A 197 -4.83 -9.34 17.45
C VAL A 197 -5.94 -10.21 18.02
N THR A 198 -7.19 -9.71 17.99
CA THR A 198 -8.35 -10.41 18.52
C THR A 198 -9.60 -10.15 17.70
N GLY A 199 -10.55 -11.08 17.73
CA GLY A 199 -11.86 -10.92 17.07
C GLY A 199 -11.76 -10.74 15.56
N SER A 200 -10.79 -11.37 14.91
CA SER A 200 -10.65 -11.34 13.46
C SER A 200 -11.75 -12.17 12.80
N VAL A 201 -12.46 -11.54 11.88
CA VAL A 201 -13.49 -12.18 11.06
C VAL A 201 -13.18 -11.87 9.60
N LEU A 202 -13.00 -12.93 8.80
CA LEU A 202 -12.85 -12.86 7.36
C LEU A 202 -14.08 -13.50 6.73
N THR A 203 -14.77 -12.77 5.87
CA THR A 203 -16.03 -13.22 5.27
C THR A 203 -15.92 -13.21 3.75
N SER A 204 -16.37 -14.32 3.12
CA SER A 204 -16.54 -14.43 1.67
C SER A 204 -18.04 -14.35 1.36
N ILE A 205 -18.46 -13.26 0.71
CA ILE A 205 -19.86 -12.98 0.38
C ILE A 205 -20.11 -13.13 -1.12
N PHE A 206 -19.23 -12.57 -1.93
CA PHE A 206 -19.31 -12.53 -3.40
C PHE A 206 -18.19 -13.33 -4.06
N SER A 207 -17.11 -13.61 -3.32
CA SER A 207 -15.94 -14.33 -3.81
C SER A 207 -15.99 -15.80 -3.39
N GLU A 208 -15.51 -16.68 -4.27
CA GLU A 208 -15.26 -18.09 -3.94
C GLU A 208 -13.78 -18.26 -3.58
N GLY A 209 -13.48 -18.59 -2.33
CA GLY A 209 -12.11 -18.94 -1.88
C GLY A 209 -11.20 -17.77 -1.48
N THR A 210 -11.70 -16.54 -1.52
CA THR A 210 -11.02 -15.36 -0.96
C THR A 210 -11.98 -14.53 -0.11
N ASP A 211 -11.43 -13.76 0.82
CA ASP A 211 -12.20 -12.90 1.70
C ASP A 211 -12.63 -11.61 0.98
N ASP A 212 -13.88 -11.18 1.22
CA ASP A 212 -14.44 -9.91 0.74
C ASP A 212 -14.47 -8.84 1.83
N GLU A 213 -14.50 -9.27 3.08
CA GLU A 213 -14.53 -8.41 4.26
C GLU A 213 -13.53 -8.87 5.31
N VAL A 214 -12.98 -7.92 6.04
CA VAL A 214 -12.08 -8.15 7.17
C VAL A 214 -12.47 -7.22 8.30
N MET A 215 -12.74 -7.79 9.48
CA MET A 215 -12.88 -7.05 10.73
C MET A 215 -11.88 -7.62 11.74
N SER A 216 -11.21 -6.75 12.50
CA SER A 216 -10.25 -7.17 13.51
C SER A 216 -10.00 -6.09 14.55
N THR A 217 -9.62 -6.50 15.76
CA THR A 217 -9.19 -5.59 16.84
C THR A 217 -7.70 -5.77 17.09
N LEU A 218 -6.95 -4.69 16.97
CA LEU A 218 -5.50 -4.63 17.12
C LEU A 218 -5.14 -3.89 18.41
N ARG A 219 -4.33 -4.49 19.27
CA ARG A 219 -3.84 -3.86 20.51
C ARG A 219 -2.34 -3.60 20.37
N PHE A 220 -1.95 -2.33 20.51
CA PHE A 220 -0.55 -1.92 20.44
C PHE A 220 0.06 -1.86 21.84
N GLU A 221 1.33 -2.27 21.96
CA GLU A 221 2.04 -2.20 23.23
C GLU A 221 2.19 -0.74 23.65
N ASN A 222 1.75 -0.42 24.88
CA ASN A 222 1.73 0.96 25.42
C ASN A 222 0.99 1.99 24.53
N GLY A 223 0.21 1.50 23.57
CA GLY A 223 -0.52 2.30 22.58
C GLY A 223 -2.04 2.14 22.68
N PRO A 224 -2.77 2.63 21.67
CA PRO A 224 -4.20 2.50 21.60
C PRO A 224 -4.66 1.09 21.24
N THR A 225 -5.99 0.88 21.34
CA THR A 225 -6.67 -0.20 20.64
C THR A 225 -7.23 0.34 19.32
N ALA A 226 -6.97 -0.36 18.22
CA ALA A 226 -7.52 -0.01 16.92
C ALA A 226 -8.53 -1.06 16.45
N GLN A 227 -9.59 -0.61 15.80
CA GLN A 227 -10.50 -1.44 15.05
C GLN A 227 -10.21 -1.28 13.56
N LEU A 228 -10.01 -2.39 12.88
CA LEU A 228 -9.85 -2.48 11.44
C LEU A 228 -11.17 -2.96 10.83
N SER A 229 -11.68 -2.22 9.84
CA SER A 229 -12.87 -2.61 9.08
C SER A 229 -12.60 -2.41 7.59
N VAL A 230 -12.61 -3.48 6.83
CA VAL A 230 -12.28 -3.44 5.42
C VAL A 230 -13.30 -4.24 4.62
N ASN A 231 -13.73 -3.68 3.49
CA ASN A 231 -14.69 -4.30 2.60
C ASN A 231 -14.42 -3.89 1.16
N TRP A 232 -14.38 -4.83 0.24
CA TRP A 232 -14.20 -4.53 -1.17
C TRP A 232 -15.44 -4.80 -2.04
N SER A 233 -16.61 -4.90 -1.39
CA SER A 233 -17.93 -5.04 -2.01
C SER A 233 -18.82 -3.80 -1.83
N ASP A 234 -18.26 -2.64 -1.47
CA ASP A 234 -18.99 -1.39 -1.30
C ASP A 234 -18.97 -0.53 -2.57
N GLU A 235 -20.10 -0.52 -3.31
CA GLU A 235 -20.25 0.24 -4.56
C GLU A 235 -20.54 1.74 -4.34
N SER A 236 -20.76 2.19 -3.11
CA SER A 236 -20.90 3.62 -2.80
C SER A 236 -19.57 4.36 -3.03
N HIS A 237 -18.45 3.64 -3.05
CA HIS A 237 -17.14 4.14 -3.39
C HIS A 237 -16.75 3.81 -4.85
N ARG A 238 -16.39 4.81 -5.63
CA ARG A 238 -15.90 4.60 -7.01
C ARG A 238 -14.52 3.91 -7.07
N LYS A 239 -13.67 4.16 -6.05
CA LYS A 239 -12.33 3.60 -5.86
C LYS A 239 -12.17 3.25 -4.39
N MET A 240 -11.09 2.54 -4.04
CA MET A 240 -10.75 2.32 -2.64
C MET A 240 -10.67 3.65 -1.89
N SER A 241 -11.44 3.73 -0.81
CA SER A 241 -11.38 4.79 0.20
C SER A 241 -10.58 4.25 1.39
N THR A 242 -9.56 4.95 1.84
CA THR A 242 -8.82 4.62 3.07
C THR A 242 -8.96 5.79 4.02
N LYS A 243 -9.35 5.50 5.27
CA LYS A 243 -9.72 6.48 6.25
C LYS A 243 -9.25 6.04 7.64
N ILE A 244 -8.63 6.95 8.38
CA ILE A 244 -8.23 6.70 9.77
C ILE A 244 -8.76 7.81 10.65
N SER A 245 -9.37 7.45 11.78
CA SER A 245 -9.77 8.38 12.82
C SER A 245 -9.25 7.94 14.18
N MET A 246 -8.85 8.91 15.01
CA MET A 246 -8.28 8.66 16.33
C MET A 246 -8.86 9.63 17.35
N ILE A 247 -9.04 9.14 18.58
CA ILE A 247 -9.43 9.94 19.74
C ILE A 247 -8.31 9.89 20.76
N GLY A 248 -7.84 11.06 21.16
CA GLY A 248 -6.89 11.25 22.23
C GLY A 248 -7.48 12.06 23.39
N THR A 249 -6.74 12.17 24.49
CA THR A 249 -7.20 12.89 25.68
C THR A 249 -7.32 14.40 25.47
N ASN A 250 -6.59 14.97 24.51
CA ASN A 250 -6.66 16.41 24.16
C ASN A 250 -7.35 16.69 22.82
N GLY A 251 -7.84 15.70 22.10
CA GLY A 251 -8.48 15.98 20.82
C GLY A 251 -8.87 14.75 20.01
N ARG A 252 -9.20 15.00 18.76
CA ARG A 252 -9.54 13.99 17.78
C ARG A 252 -8.90 14.36 16.44
N ILE A 253 -8.42 13.36 15.73
CA ILE A 253 -7.91 13.52 14.35
C ILE A 253 -8.59 12.54 13.41
N PHE A 254 -8.75 12.97 12.18
CA PHE A 254 -9.28 12.20 11.07
C PHE A 254 -8.46 12.52 9.83
N ALA A 255 -8.12 11.52 9.02
CA ALA A 255 -7.52 11.71 7.72
C ALA A 255 -8.00 10.68 6.69
N ASP A 256 -8.09 11.15 5.46
CA ASP A 256 -8.23 10.35 4.26
C ASP A 256 -7.28 10.89 3.16
N ARG A 257 -7.50 10.52 1.89
CA ARG A 257 -6.67 11.03 0.78
C ARG A 257 -6.86 12.52 0.46
N GLN A 258 -7.91 13.15 0.97
CA GLN A 258 -8.30 14.50 0.58
C GLN A 258 -7.98 15.53 1.66
N GLU A 259 -8.07 15.12 2.94
CA GLU A 259 -7.98 16.07 4.04
C GLU A 259 -7.47 15.44 5.33
N CYS A 260 -6.95 16.29 6.21
CA CYS A 260 -6.66 16.02 7.60
C CYS A 260 -7.46 16.99 8.47
N GLN A 261 -8.36 16.48 9.30
CA GLN A 261 -9.18 17.25 10.24
C GLN A 261 -8.70 17.01 11.67
N LEU A 262 -8.35 18.07 12.38
CA LEU A 262 -7.88 18.04 13.75
C LEU A 262 -8.79 18.87 14.65
N TYR A 263 -9.35 18.26 15.69
CA TYR A 263 -10.00 18.97 16.79
C TYR A 263 -9.11 18.97 18.03
N LEU A 264 -8.79 20.14 18.57
CA LEU A 264 -8.04 20.30 19.80
C LEU A 264 -8.94 20.88 20.91
N ARG A 265 -8.92 20.26 22.08
CA ARG A 265 -9.62 20.77 23.29
C ARG A 265 -8.89 21.99 23.87
N ALA A 266 -7.58 22.00 23.80
CA ALA A 266 -6.70 23.11 24.15
C ALA A 266 -5.62 23.26 23.09
N ALA A 267 -5.13 24.50 22.90
CA ALA A 267 -3.98 24.76 22.05
C ALA A 267 -2.76 23.98 22.57
N SER A 268 -1.86 23.62 21.65
CA SER A 268 -0.64 22.89 21.97
C SER A 268 0.57 23.71 21.52
N GLU A 269 1.55 23.90 22.40
CA GLU A 269 2.81 24.56 22.07
C GLU A 269 3.61 23.77 21.01
N ALA A 270 3.45 22.46 20.97
CA ALA A 270 4.07 21.60 19.97
C ALA A 270 3.52 21.80 18.55
N LEU A 271 2.34 22.42 18.43
CA LEU A 271 1.65 22.69 17.17
C LEU A 271 1.12 24.14 17.10
N PRO A 272 1.98 25.17 17.12
CA PRO A 272 1.56 26.56 17.22
C PRO A 272 0.72 27.05 16.04
N GLN A 273 0.76 26.34 14.89
CA GLN A 273 -0.04 26.64 13.69
C GLN A 273 -1.49 26.14 13.82
N TYR A 274 -1.85 25.38 14.85
CA TYR A 274 -3.20 24.88 15.10
C TYR A 274 -3.84 25.58 16.28
N THR A 275 -5.11 25.92 16.15
CA THR A 275 -5.89 26.58 17.20
C THR A 275 -6.78 25.58 17.94
N ARG A 276 -7.27 25.98 19.11
CA ARG A 276 -8.34 25.24 19.80
C ARG A 276 -9.58 25.15 18.90
N GLY A 277 -10.25 24.00 18.91
CA GLY A 277 -11.41 23.70 18.06
C GLY A 277 -11.00 22.97 16.79
N TRP A 278 -11.79 23.05 15.75
CA TRP A 278 -11.56 22.40 14.47
C TRP A 278 -10.55 23.14 13.62
N ASN A 279 -9.63 22.37 13.06
CA ASN A 279 -8.66 22.77 12.06
C ASN A 279 -8.74 21.76 10.91
N VAL A 280 -8.82 22.24 9.67
CA VAL A 280 -8.88 21.40 8.47
C VAL A 280 -7.76 21.80 7.54
N LYS A 281 -7.05 20.82 7.03
CA LYS A 281 -6.07 21.00 5.94
C LYS A 281 -6.36 20.04 4.80
N TYR A 282 -6.38 20.56 3.61
CA TYR A 282 -6.62 19.78 2.41
C TYR A 282 -5.33 19.23 1.79
N THR A 283 -5.44 18.12 1.07
CA THR A 283 -4.30 17.51 0.39
C THR A 283 -3.58 18.48 -0.54
N THR A 284 -4.30 19.42 -1.15
CA THR A 284 -3.73 20.48 -2.00
C THR A 284 -2.80 21.45 -1.27
N GLU A 285 -2.92 21.56 0.06
CA GLU A 285 -2.03 22.34 0.91
C GLU A 285 -0.87 21.51 1.48
N LEU A 286 -1.05 20.21 1.56
CA LEU A 286 -0.16 19.29 2.25
C LEU A 286 0.75 18.50 1.31
N THR A 287 0.40 18.41 0.04
CA THR A 287 1.12 17.58 -0.92
C THR A 287 2.02 18.47 -1.80
N ARG A 288 3.28 18.09 -1.92
CA ARG A 288 4.21 18.77 -2.83
C ARG A 288 3.85 18.45 -4.29
N GLU A 289 4.09 19.40 -5.16
CA GLU A 289 3.99 19.16 -6.61
C GLU A 289 4.90 18.00 -7.05
N SER A 290 4.40 17.22 -7.98
CA SER A 290 5.16 16.14 -8.61
C SER A 290 5.62 16.55 -10.01
N TRP A 291 6.80 16.08 -10.44
CA TRP A 291 7.33 16.32 -11.79
C TRP A 291 6.47 15.71 -12.90
N PHE A 292 5.73 14.65 -12.57
CA PHE A 292 4.86 13.95 -13.50
C PHE A 292 3.65 13.36 -12.75
N TYR A 293 2.47 13.87 -13.06
CA TYR A 293 1.24 13.42 -12.42
C TYR A 293 0.68 12.18 -13.12
N LEU A 294 0.73 11.04 -12.46
CA LEU A 294 0.10 9.80 -12.90
C LEU A 294 -0.52 9.06 -11.72
N ARG A 295 -1.84 8.83 -11.75
CA ARG A 295 -2.65 8.15 -10.72
C ARG A 295 -2.83 8.92 -9.39
N GLY A 296 -2.02 9.91 -9.10
CA GLY A 296 -1.98 10.74 -7.89
C GLY A 296 -0.54 11.11 -7.54
N GLU A 297 -0.34 12.24 -6.87
CA GLU A 297 0.97 12.75 -6.46
C GLU A 297 1.72 11.73 -5.59
N GLU A 298 1.01 10.98 -4.76
CA GLU A 298 1.59 9.96 -3.87
C GLU A 298 2.33 8.85 -4.62
N TYR A 299 1.91 8.51 -5.85
CA TYR A 299 2.62 7.54 -6.69
C TYR A 299 3.92 8.12 -7.26
N SER A 300 3.87 9.37 -7.70
CA SER A 300 5.06 10.07 -8.16
C SER A 300 6.05 10.30 -7.02
N ASN A 301 5.56 10.81 -5.90
CA ASN A 301 6.40 11.14 -4.74
C ASN A 301 7.10 9.91 -4.15
N GLN A 302 6.45 8.72 -4.13
CA GLN A 302 7.12 7.51 -3.65
C GLN A 302 8.25 7.04 -4.59
N ILE A 303 8.07 7.18 -5.91
CA ILE A 303 9.09 6.80 -6.89
C ILE A 303 10.25 7.81 -6.87
N ASP A 304 9.95 9.13 -6.76
CA ASP A 304 10.96 10.17 -6.60
C ASP A 304 11.80 9.99 -5.33
N ASP A 305 11.16 9.62 -4.21
CA ASP A 305 11.88 9.34 -2.97
C ASP A 305 12.86 8.16 -3.10
N PHE A 306 12.43 7.08 -3.76
CA PHE A 306 13.29 5.94 -4.05
C PHE A 306 14.44 6.31 -4.98
N ILE A 307 14.17 6.93 -6.13
CA ILE A 307 15.20 7.31 -7.12
C ILE A 307 16.20 8.29 -6.49
N SER A 308 15.71 9.29 -5.77
CA SER A 308 16.57 10.26 -5.07
C SER A 308 17.41 9.59 -4.00
N ALA A 309 16.87 8.62 -3.26
CA ALA A 309 17.65 7.88 -2.26
C ALA A 309 18.80 7.07 -2.90
N VAL A 310 18.56 6.45 -4.06
CA VAL A 310 19.58 5.72 -4.82
C VAL A 310 20.62 6.68 -5.38
N ARG A 311 20.19 7.74 -6.09
CA ARG A 311 21.09 8.73 -6.71
C ARG A 311 22.01 9.42 -5.70
N ASP A 312 21.45 9.81 -4.57
CA ASP A 312 22.16 10.56 -3.54
C ASP A 312 22.95 9.64 -2.59
N ALA A 313 22.97 8.33 -2.86
CA ALA A 313 23.60 7.30 -2.01
C ALA A 313 23.22 7.48 -0.52
N ARG A 314 21.94 7.74 -0.25
CA ARG A 314 21.47 8.01 1.11
C ARG A 314 21.77 6.82 2.00
N THR A 315 22.26 7.09 3.20
CA THR A 315 22.43 6.09 4.25
C THR A 315 21.13 5.83 5.01
N ARG A 316 20.10 6.66 4.78
CA ARG A 316 18.81 6.58 5.45
C ARG A 316 17.84 5.76 4.60
N ALA A 317 17.14 4.81 5.25
CA ALA A 317 16.03 4.09 4.67
C ALA A 317 14.94 5.04 4.16
N THR A 318 14.19 4.62 3.14
CA THR A 318 12.98 5.29 2.68
C THR A 318 11.86 5.16 3.71
N GLU A 319 10.82 5.98 3.61
CA GLU A 319 9.66 5.93 4.53
C GLU A 319 8.94 4.56 4.54
N ASN A 320 9.05 3.78 3.47
CA ASN A 320 8.43 2.47 3.30
C ASN A 320 9.47 1.38 3.03
N ASP A 321 10.50 1.29 3.83
CA ASP A 321 11.52 0.26 3.67
C ASP A 321 10.99 -1.17 3.90
N PHE A 322 11.80 -2.16 3.56
CA PHE A 322 11.44 -3.58 3.71
C PHE A 322 11.14 -3.97 5.15
N ARG A 323 11.83 -3.39 6.13
CA ARG A 323 11.57 -3.65 7.56
C ARG A 323 10.18 -3.20 7.96
N SER A 324 9.78 -2.01 7.53
CA SER A 324 8.44 -1.46 7.74
C SER A 324 7.34 -2.26 7.01
N ALA A 325 7.64 -2.76 5.81
CA ALA A 325 6.73 -3.61 5.06
C ALA A 325 6.58 -5.00 5.70
N ALA A 326 7.67 -5.61 6.18
CA ALA A 326 7.64 -6.88 6.91
C ALA A 326 6.74 -6.79 8.16
N ALA A 327 6.75 -5.66 8.86
CA ALA A 327 5.82 -5.40 9.97
C ALA A 327 4.34 -5.46 9.53
N THR A 328 4.05 -5.01 8.31
CA THR A 328 2.68 -5.08 7.74
C THR A 328 2.31 -6.52 7.39
N ASP A 329 3.20 -7.27 6.76
CA ASP A 329 2.99 -8.67 6.42
C ASP A 329 2.83 -9.53 7.70
N GLN A 330 3.58 -9.22 8.77
CA GLN A 330 3.41 -9.82 10.09
C GLN A 330 2.03 -9.53 10.69
N SER A 331 1.53 -8.30 10.59
CA SER A 331 0.20 -7.93 11.06
C SER A 331 -0.90 -8.67 10.29
N ILE A 332 -0.73 -8.87 8.99
CA ILE A 332 -1.62 -9.69 8.14
C ILE A 332 -1.61 -11.15 8.63
N ALA A 333 -0.43 -11.72 8.88
CA ALA A 333 -0.30 -13.09 9.39
C ALA A 333 -1.01 -13.27 10.75
N MET A 334 -0.85 -12.32 11.68
CA MET A 334 -1.53 -12.34 12.98
C MET A 334 -3.07 -12.30 12.83
N ILE A 335 -3.61 -11.56 11.87
CA ILE A 335 -5.05 -11.51 11.58
C ILE A 335 -5.51 -12.85 11.03
N LEU A 336 -4.78 -13.46 10.11
CA LEU A 336 -5.09 -14.78 9.56
C LEU A 336 -5.09 -15.86 10.65
N GLU A 337 -4.03 -15.92 11.46
CA GLU A 337 -3.93 -16.88 12.57
C GLU A 337 -5.08 -16.71 13.57
N ASN A 338 -5.44 -15.48 13.92
CA ASN A 338 -6.55 -15.21 14.82
C ASN A 338 -7.91 -15.58 14.22
N SER A 339 -8.11 -15.41 12.90
CA SER A 339 -9.35 -15.78 12.21
C SER A 339 -9.58 -17.29 12.15
N ASP A 340 -8.51 -18.09 12.01
CA ASP A 340 -8.57 -19.54 11.93
C ASP A 340 -8.90 -20.19 13.28
N THR A 341 -8.60 -19.52 14.39
CA THR A 341 -8.90 -19.96 15.76
C THR A 341 -10.30 -19.54 16.24
N GLY A 342 -11.07 -18.87 15.38
CA GLY A 342 -12.32 -18.19 15.72
C GLY A 342 -13.46 -19.11 16.11
N ILE A 343 -14.32 -18.60 17.00
CA ILE A 343 -15.63 -19.16 17.37
C ILE A 343 -16.42 -19.41 16.08
N PRO A 344 -17.07 -20.61 15.90
CA PRO A 344 -17.89 -20.85 14.73
C PRO A 344 -18.94 -19.74 14.59
N VAL A 345 -18.85 -18.97 13.53
CA VAL A 345 -19.95 -18.07 13.14
C VAL A 345 -21.11 -18.98 12.78
N GLY A 346 -22.22 -18.93 13.52
CA GLY A 346 -23.44 -19.65 13.17
C GLY A 346 -23.77 -19.38 11.69
N GLU A 347 -24.38 -20.36 11.00
CA GLU A 347 -24.73 -20.21 9.59
C GLU A 347 -25.34 -18.83 9.34
N ALA A 348 -24.70 -18.05 8.47
CA ALA A 348 -25.23 -16.76 8.08
C ALA A 348 -26.67 -16.94 7.56
N PRO A 349 -27.62 -16.13 7.99
CA PRO A 349 -28.97 -16.22 7.47
C PRO A 349 -28.92 -16.08 5.95
N LYS A 350 -29.49 -17.05 5.24
CA LYS A 350 -29.58 -17.01 3.77
C LYS A 350 -30.36 -15.75 3.39
N VAL A 351 -29.66 -14.69 3.06
CA VAL A 351 -30.27 -13.48 2.55
C VAL A 351 -30.79 -13.79 1.16
N SER A 352 -32.11 -13.80 1.01
CA SER A 352 -32.71 -13.93 -0.31
C SER A 352 -32.23 -12.77 -1.19
N PRO A 353 -31.78 -13.03 -2.42
CA PRO A 353 -31.32 -11.95 -3.29
C PRO A 353 -32.44 -10.91 -3.44
N VAL A 354 -32.11 -9.67 -3.15
CA VAL A 354 -33.01 -8.53 -3.40
C VAL A 354 -33.28 -8.48 -4.90
N ALA A 355 -34.54 -8.62 -5.27
CA ALA A 355 -34.92 -8.56 -6.68
C ALA A 355 -34.40 -7.23 -7.27
N PRO A 356 -33.78 -7.25 -8.44
CA PRO A 356 -33.27 -6.03 -9.05
C PRO A 356 -34.44 -5.04 -9.26
N PRO A 357 -34.23 -3.74 -9.04
CA PRO A 357 -35.28 -2.74 -9.22
C PRO A 357 -35.84 -2.86 -10.63
N ARG A 358 -37.17 -2.99 -10.73
CA ARG A 358 -37.86 -3.04 -12.02
C ARG A 358 -37.45 -1.80 -12.81
N LYS A 359 -36.83 -1.98 -13.97
CA LYS A 359 -36.56 -0.90 -14.93
C LYS A 359 -37.89 -0.19 -15.23
N ARG A 360 -38.04 1.02 -14.73
CA ARG A 360 -39.14 1.89 -15.19
C ARG A 360 -38.91 2.16 -16.67
N SER A 361 -39.80 1.65 -17.54
CA SER A 361 -39.78 2.01 -18.94
C SER A 361 -40.18 3.49 -19.04
N TRP A 362 -39.28 4.32 -19.53
CA TRP A 362 -39.51 5.75 -19.76
C TRP A 362 -40.26 6.03 -21.06
N PHE A 363 -40.77 5.01 -21.73
CA PHE A 363 -41.58 5.16 -22.94
C PHE A 363 -42.92 4.45 -22.73
N GLY A 364 -43.89 5.22 -22.29
CA GLY A 364 -45.28 4.84 -22.16
C GLY A 364 -46.17 6.05 -22.36
N ARG A 365 -46.45 6.34 -23.65
CA ARG A 365 -47.49 7.22 -24.24
C ARG A 365 -47.47 8.68 -23.84
#